data_78c7b4d3410fced2442d2b1cedd0cc89
#
_entry.id   78c7b4d3410fced2442d2b1cedd0cc89
#
_cell.length_a   1.000
_cell.length_b   1.000
_cell.length_c   1.000
_cell.angle_alpha   90.00
_cell.angle_beta   90.00
_cell.angle_gamma   90.00
#
_symmetry.space_group_name_H-M   'P 1'
#
loop_
_entity.id
_entity.type
_entity.pdbx_description
1 polymer ?
#
loop_
_entity_poly.entity_id
_entity_poly.type
_entity_poly.pdbx_seq_one_letter_code
_entity_poly.pdbx_strand_id
1 'polypeptide(L)'
;MRHIFIILIVGFMVVFPYTTVLSQNSDVSLDDLDLDFEIEEIEKKPYSINADIETKETIKIYDQDALLFKQKYLNQKDEDVAWQTDLDLTIEGQFQWDIIKVYGRFNGLLYYNDDENWESERKSEEFYITFQPLHSFAVDAGKKVHKWGKGYAFSPSALFARPKDLDDPDATLEGYYSLSADLIKSYEGILQTFAFTPVLMPVSRDLNHEIGAKDEIIWGAKFYFFTFDTDIDFMFLISENMDNSFGIDFSKNLSTAFEIHGDVALVKDYNKHIIDQYGNISESEYTAYNFLLGVRYLSNQDTTYILEYYRNGQGYSTEEYENYLTFIESGYDQYLSTSSKAAILKSKTMANYYNQQAVMKDYLYLKISQKDPFDILYFVPGIIFVYNLNDQSASITPYMTYSPLTNLTLEIKTGFLFGGDKTEYGEKINKAKIELSMQYYF
;
A
#
# COMPACT_ATOMS: atom_id res chain seq x y z
N MET A 1 -8.05 24.71 19.97
CA MET A 1 -9.50 24.93 20.11
C MET A 1 -10.27 25.10 18.80
N ARG A 2 -9.71 25.69 17.74
CA ARG A 2 -10.38 25.79 16.41
C ARG A 2 -10.58 24.45 15.70
N HIS A 3 -9.66 23.50 15.85
CA HIS A 3 -9.71 22.19 15.15
C HIS A 3 -10.73 21.21 15.75
N ILE A 4 -10.96 21.24 17.07
CA ILE A 4 -12.00 20.43 17.72
C ILE A 4 -13.40 20.82 17.24
N PHE A 5 -13.61 22.09 16.81
CA PHE A 5 -14.88 22.56 16.29
C PHE A 5 -15.22 22.02 14.88
N ILE A 6 -14.21 21.70 14.04
CA ILE A 6 -14.43 21.15 12.70
C ILE A 6 -14.86 19.68 12.80
N ILE A 7 -14.26 18.88 13.69
CA ILE A 7 -14.67 17.49 13.95
C ILE A 7 -16.12 17.42 14.43
N LEU A 8 -16.54 18.38 15.30
CA LEU A 8 -17.93 18.48 15.78
C LEU A 8 -18.92 18.90 14.69
N ILE A 9 -18.53 19.73 13.73
CA ILE A 9 -19.42 20.20 12.65
C ILE A 9 -19.62 19.12 11.59
N VAL A 10 -18.60 18.35 11.23
CA VAL A 10 -18.73 17.24 10.27
C VAL A 10 -19.52 16.08 10.88
N GLY A 11 -19.32 15.78 12.17
CA GLY A 11 -20.10 14.77 12.89
C GLY A 11 -21.58 15.12 13.10
N PHE A 12 -21.98 16.41 12.98
CA PHE A 12 -23.36 16.85 13.21
C PHE A 12 -24.19 16.98 11.90
N MET A 13 -23.56 16.94 10.71
CA MET A 13 -24.27 16.99 9.42
C MET A 13 -24.80 15.63 8.92
N VAL A 14 -24.46 14.52 9.58
CA VAL A 14 -25.06 13.22 9.32
C VAL A 14 -26.33 13.06 10.18
N VAL A 15 -27.34 13.87 9.91
CA VAL A 15 -28.68 13.69 10.49
C VAL A 15 -29.37 12.55 9.75
N PHE A 16 -29.41 11.38 10.40
CA PHE A 16 -30.11 10.18 9.92
C PHE A 16 -31.62 10.45 9.82
N PRO A 17 -32.26 10.12 8.70
CA PRO A 17 -33.69 9.88 8.73
C PRO A 17 -33.93 8.51 9.37
N TYR A 18 -34.28 8.49 10.63
CA TYR A 18 -34.82 7.29 11.28
C TYR A 18 -36.16 6.93 10.64
N THR A 19 -36.21 5.93 9.79
CA THR A 19 -37.45 5.24 9.49
C THR A 19 -37.70 4.22 10.59
N THR A 20 -38.57 4.58 11.54
CA THR A 20 -39.08 3.64 12.52
C THR A 20 -39.98 2.61 11.83
N VAL A 21 -39.46 1.39 11.71
CA VAL A 21 -40.31 0.24 11.38
C VAL A 21 -41.07 -0.14 12.64
N LEU A 22 -42.35 0.20 12.70
CA LEU A 22 -43.26 -0.30 13.73
C LEU A 22 -43.49 -1.78 13.49
N SER A 23 -42.95 -2.62 14.38
CA SER A 23 -43.29 -4.04 14.47
C SER A 23 -44.74 -4.14 14.98
N GLN A 24 -45.66 -4.54 14.10
CA GLN A 24 -46.95 -5.05 14.54
C GLN A 24 -46.80 -6.52 14.91
N ASN A 25 -46.92 -6.83 16.20
CA ASN A 25 -47.15 -8.18 16.66
C ASN A 25 -48.55 -8.64 16.18
N SER A 26 -48.62 -9.56 15.23
CA SER A 26 -49.77 -10.38 14.98
C SER A 26 -49.37 -11.82 15.28
N ASP A 27 -50.05 -12.43 16.26
CA ASP A 27 -50.01 -13.87 16.51
C ASP A 27 -50.59 -14.61 15.30
N VAL A 28 -49.71 -15.13 14.45
CA VAL A 28 -50.04 -16.04 13.34
C VAL A 28 -49.60 -17.43 13.76
N SER A 29 -50.59 -18.37 13.82
CA SER A 29 -50.28 -19.77 14.07
C SER A 29 -49.52 -20.41 12.91
N LEU A 30 -48.51 -21.22 13.24
CA LEU A 30 -47.54 -21.82 12.31
C LEU A 30 -48.16 -22.86 11.33
N ASP A 31 -49.42 -23.18 11.42
CA ASP A 31 -50.09 -24.22 10.62
C ASP A 31 -50.71 -23.74 9.30
N ASP A 32 -50.73 -22.44 9.02
CA ASP A 32 -51.32 -21.84 7.81
C ASP A 32 -50.29 -21.16 6.87
N LEU A 33 -49.02 -21.43 7.01
CA LEU A 33 -48.00 -20.94 6.10
C LEU A 33 -47.77 -21.95 4.97
N ASP A 34 -48.57 -21.81 3.91
CA ASP A 34 -48.20 -22.30 2.58
C ASP A 34 -46.97 -21.50 2.12
N LEU A 35 -45.78 -22.06 2.39
CA LEU A 35 -44.51 -21.45 2.00
C LEU A 35 -44.22 -21.73 0.52
N ASP A 36 -45.06 -21.21 -0.37
CA ASP A 36 -44.59 -20.94 -1.75
C ASP A 36 -43.65 -19.77 -1.70
N PHE A 37 -42.37 -20.05 -1.44
CA PHE A 37 -41.31 -19.11 -1.73
C PHE A 37 -41.23 -18.99 -3.26
N GLU A 38 -41.98 -18.07 -3.86
CA GLU A 38 -41.54 -17.48 -5.11
C GLU A 38 -40.19 -16.83 -4.81
N ILE A 39 -39.13 -17.54 -5.18
CA ILE A 39 -37.80 -16.91 -5.30
C ILE A 39 -38.01 -15.91 -6.44
N GLU A 40 -38.36 -14.66 -6.11
CA GLU A 40 -38.20 -13.56 -7.05
C GLU A 40 -36.76 -13.67 -7.53
N GLU A 41 -36.55 -14.02 -8.80
CA GLU A 41 -35.25 -13.88 -9.44
C GLU A 41 -34.86 -12.43 -9.23
N ILE A 42 -33.96 -12.19 -8.27
CA ILE A 42 -33.40 -10.86 -8.04
C ILE A 42 -32.68 -10.51 -9.35
N GLU A 43 -33.32 -9.70 -10.18
CA GLU A 43 -32.73 -9.20 -11.41
C GLU A 43 -31.41 -8.56 -11.03
N LYS A 44 -30.31 -9.25 -11.36
CA LYS A 44 -28.96 -8.71 -11.12
C LYS A 44 -28.83 -7.45 -11.95
N LYS A 45 -28.85 -6.31 -11.29
CA LYS A 45 -28.60 -5.02 -11.96
C LYS A 45 -27.28 -5.12 -12.71
N PRO A 46 -27.21 -4.66 -13.96
CA PRO A 46 -25.97 -4.70 -14.75
C PRO A 46 -24.91 -3.76 -14.21
N TYR A 47 -25.18 -3.01 -13.17
CA TYR A 47 -24.27 -2.05 -12.57
C TYR A 47 -24.30 -2.11 -11.05
N SER A 48 -23.16 -1.75 -10.44
CA SER A 48 -23.07 -1.40 -9.03
C SER A 48 -22.27 -0.11 -8.90
N ILE A 49 -22.64 0.74 -7.95
CA ILE A 49 -21.95 1.97 -7.60
C ILE A 49 -21.88 1.99 -6.08
N ASN A 50 -20.68 2.14 -5.55
CA ASN A 50 -20.38 2.33 -4.14
C ASN A 50 -19.65 3.66 -4.00
N ALA A 51 -19.83 4.33 -2.88
CA ALA A 51 -19.07 5.51 -2.53
C ALA A 51 -18.73 5.46 -1.04
N ASP A 52 -17.62 6.02 -0.67
CA ASP A 52 -17.25 6.24 0.72
C ASP A 52 -16.61 7.61 0.90
N ILE A 53 -16.78 8.12 2.10
CA ILE A 53 -16.13 9.36 2.54
C ILE A 53 -15.34 9.05 3.80
N GLU A 54 -14.07 9.41 3.79
CA GLU A 54 -13.19 9.30 4.96
C GLU A 54 -12.75 10.69 5.42
N THR A 55 -12.77 10.90 6.73
CA THR A 55 -12.10 12.04 7.37
C THR A 55 -10.98 11.49 8.22
N LYS A 56 -9.78 12.06 8.05
CA LYS A 56 -8.59 11.64 8.80
C LYS A 56 -7.88 12.85 9.39
N GLU A 57 -7.66 12.78 10.71
CA GLU A 57 -6.86 13.74 11.44
C GLU A 57 -5.51 13.11 11.77
N THR A 58 -4.43 13.75 11.36
CA THR A 58 -3.06 13.31 11.61
C THR A 58 -2.32 14.32 12.47
N ILE A 59 -1.79 13.84 13.59
CA ILE A 59 -0.89 14.59 14.46
C ILE A 59 0.51 14.03 14.26
N LYS A 60 1.44 14.86 13.80
CA LYS A 60 2.85 14.51 13.59
C LYS A 60 3.68 15.14 14.72
N ILE A 61 4.48 14.34 15.40
CA ILE A 61 5.42 14.81 16.41
C ILE A 61 6.81 14.80 15.76
N TYR A 62 7.37 15.98 15.53
CA TYR A 62 8.64 16.13 14.85
C TYR A 62 9.81 15.71 15.73
N ASP A 63 10.89 15.27 15.07
CA ASP A 63 12.20 15.16 15.65
C ASP A 63 13.09 16.26 15.07
N GLN A 64 13.24 17.36 15.81
CA GLN A 64 14.02 18.51 15.36
C GLN A 64 15.53 18.23 15.33
N ASP A 65 16.00 17.20 16.04
CA ASP A 65 17.39 16.78 16.04
C ASP A 65 17.73 15.90 14.83
N ALA A 66 16.73 15.27 14.22
CA ALA A 66 16.91 14.41 13.06
C ALA A 66 17.48 15.16 11.84
N LEU A 67 18.42 14.53 11.14
CA LEU A 67 19.09 15.13 9.98
C LEU A 67 18.13 15.41 8.83
N LEU A 68 17.12 14.54 8.59
CA LEU A 68 16.13 14.78 7.55
C LEU A 68 15.17 15.94 7.90
N PHE A 69 14.91 16.18 9.20
CA PHE A 69 14.20 17.40 9.63
C PHE A 69 15.05 18.65 9.37
N LYS A 70 16.32 18.66 9.78
CA LYS A 70 17.26 19.75 9.53
C LYS A 70 17.44 20.02 8.04
N GLN A 71 17.53 18.96 7.21
CA GLN A 71 17.59 19.07 5.76
C GLN A 71 16.34 19.76 5.19
N LYS A 72 15.16 19.39 5.65
CA LYS A 72 13.87 19.92 5.14
C LYS A 72 13.65 21.37 5.55
N TYR A 73 13.80 21.69 6.83
CA TYR A 73 13.31 22.95 7.41
C TYR A 73 14.39 23.99 7.72
N LEU A 74 15.69 23.63 7.78
CA LEU A 74 16.81 24.58 7.93
C LEU A 74 16.61 25.58 9.10
N ASN A 75 16.18 25.14 10.27
CA ASN A 75 15.83 25.97 11.44
C ASN A 75 14.72 27.02 11.18
N GLN A 76 13.86 26.81 10.18
CA GLN A 76 12.76 27.71 9.87
C GLN A 76 11.44 27.26 10.52
N LYS A 77 11.42 26.12 11.21
CA LYS A 77 10.25 25.55 11.85
C LYS A 77 10.59 25.24 13.32
N ASP A 78 9.99 26.01 14.24
CA ASP A 78 10.19 25.85 15.69
C ASP A 78 9.08 24.99 16.35
N GLU A 79 8.12 24.51 15.57
CA GLU A 79 6.99 23.72 16.08
C GLU A 79 7.38 22.27 16.25
N ASP A 80 7.08 21.71 17.43
CA ASP A 80 7.29 20.28 17.72
C ASP A 80 6.18 19.38 17.17
N VAL A 81 5.04 19.97 16.82
CA VAL A 81 3.83 19.24 16.44
C VAL A 81 3.18 19.89 15.23
N ALA A 82 2.82 19.09 14.26
CA ALA A 82 2.01 19.51 13.13
C ALA A 82 0.69 18.75 13.07
N TRP A 83 -0.29 19.39 12.45
CA TRP A 83 -1.63 18.86 12.24
C TRP A 83 -1.93 18.81 10.76
N GLN A 84 -2.54 17.72 10.35
CA GLN A 84 -3.05 17.56 9.00
C GLN A 84 -4.47 17.01 9.09
N THR A 85 -5.37 17.61 8.32
CA THR A 85 -6.76 17.16 8.17
C THR A 85 -6.96 16.73 6.74
N ASP A 86 -7.38 15.49 6.51
CA ASP A 86 -7.69 14.95 5.20
C ASP A 86 -9.20 14.66 5.10
N LEU A 87 -9.78 15.00 3.97
CA LEU A 87 -11.12 14.61 3.55
C LEU A 87 -11.00 13.88 2.22
N ASP A 88 -11.31 12.61 2.23
CA ASP A 88 -11.20 11.70 1.10
C ASP A 88 -12.58 11.26 0.65
N LEU A 89 -12.85 11.33 -0.66
CA LEU A 89 -14.05 10.83 -1.30
C LEU A 89 -13.65 9.81 -2.35
N THR A 90 -14.04 8.55 -2.14
CA THR A 90 -13.86 7.49 -3.13
C THR A 90 -15.19 7.12 -3.76
N ILE A 91 -15.20 6.98 -5.08
CA ILE A 91 -16.34 6.47 -5.85
C ILE A 91 -15.85 5.31 -6.69
N GLU A 92 -16.49 4.16 -6.48
CA GLU A 92 -16.24 2.92 -7.21
C GLU A 92 -17.49 2.50 -7.98
N GLY A 93 -17.32 2.12 -9.24
CA GLY A 93 -18.43 1.66 -10.05
C GLY A 93 -18.03 0.58 -11.03
N GLN A 94 -18.96 -0.33 -11.27
CA GLN A 94 -18.84 -1.30 -12.36
C GLN A 94 -20.12 -1.36 -13.15
N PHE A 95 -19.98 -1.57 -14.45
CA PHE A 95 -21.06 -1.86 -15.37
C PHE A 95 -20.70 -3.09 -16.18
N GLN A 96 -21.62 -4.06 -16.27
CA GLN A 96 -21.41 -5.28 -17.03
C GLN A 96 -22.56 -5.50 -18.01
N TRP A 97 -22.19 -5.65 -19.27
CA TRP A 97 -23.12 -5.98 -20.34
C TRP A 97 -22.55 -7.13 -21.18
N ASP A 98 -23.18 -8.31 -21.01
CA ASP A 98 -22.75 -9.55 -21.68
C ASP A 98 -21.24 -9.82 -21.46
N ILE A 99 -20.43 -9.73 -22.50
CA ILE A 99 -18.99 -9.99 -22.50
C ILE A 99 -18.13 -8.77 -22.17
N ILE A 100 -18.74 -7.61 -21.96
CA ILE A 100 -18.04 -6.36 -21.64
C ILE A 100 -18.30 -5.94 -20.21
N LYS A 101 -17.23 -5.65 -19.48
CA LYS A 101 -17.28 -5.02 -18.16
C LYS A 101 -16.47 -3.73 -18.18
N VAL A 102 -17.03 -2.67 -17.61
CA VAL A 102 -16.33 -1.42 -17.34
C VAL A 102 -16.22 -1.28 -15.83
N TYR A 103 -15.03 -0.99 -15.34
CA TYR A 103 -14.76 -0.74 -13.94
C TYR A 103 -14.05 0.59 -13.77
N GLY A 104 -14.39 1.32 -12.73
CA GLY A 104 -13.71 2.55 -12.37
C GLY A 104 -13.70 2.79 -10.87
N ARG A 105 -12.56 3.25 -10.34
CA ARG A 105 -12.37 3.72 -8.98
C ARG A 105 -11.65 5.06 -9.00
N PHE A 106 -12.29 6.07 -8.46
CA PHE A 106 -11.85 7.45 -8.47
C PHE A 106 -11.78 7.98 -7.04
N ASN A 107 -10.70 8.68 -6.75
CA ASN A 107 -10.45 9.27 -5.46
C ASN A 107 -10.27 10.78 -5.58
N GLY A 108 -10.86 11.53 -4.66
CA GLY A 108 -10.71 12.96 -4.51
C GLY A 108 -10.31 13.30 -3.09
N LEU A 109 -9.07 13.75 -2.90
CA LEU A 109 -8.51 14.14 -1.62
C LEU A 109 -8.48 15.65 -1.49
N LEU A 110 -9.02 16.17 -0.39
CA LEU A 110 -8.86 17.55 0.05
C LEU A 110 -8.13 17.51 1.39
N TYR A 111 -6.98 18.17 1.48
CA TYR A 111 -6.19 18.15 2.71
C TYR A 111 -5.69 19.54 3.12
N TYR A 112 -5.63 19.74 4.44
CA TYR A 112 -5.02 20.90 5.07
C TYR A 112 -3.67 20.49 5.62
N ASN A 113 -2.59 21.07 5.07
CA ASN A 113 -1.22 20.63 5.35
C ASN A 113 -0.54 21.45 6.44
N ASP A 114 0.70 21.05 6.78
CA ASP A 114 1.56 21.68 7.78
C ASP A 114 1.96 23.14 7.45
N ASP A 115 1.80 23.55 6.19
CA ASP A 115 2.09 24.92 5.72
C ASP A 115 0.86 25.82 5.75
N GLU A 116 -0.19 25.39 6.48
CA GLU A 116 -1.47 26.09 6.67
C GLU A 116 -2.24 26.38 5.36
N ASN A 117 -2.09 25.49 4.38
CA ASN A 117 -2.76 25.60 3.10
C ASN A 117 -3.72 24.43 2.85
N TRP A 118 -4.84 24.74 2.19
CA TRP A 118 -5.71 23.72 1.62
C TRP A 118 -5.21 23.34 0.24
N GLU A 119 -5.00 22.05 0.04
CA GLU A 119 -4.63 21.48 -1.24
C GLU A 119 -5.65 20.42 -1.66
N SER A 120 -5.77 20.16 -2.93
CA SER A 120 -6.65 19.10 -3.43
C SER A 120 -5.95 18.25 -4.47
N GLU A 121 -6.18 16.96 -4.39
CA GLU A 121 -5.67 15.98 -5.33
C GLU A 121 -6.83 15.15 -5.89
N ARG A 122 -6.75 14.76 -7.15
CA ARG A 122 -7.73 13.89 -7.80
C ARG A 122 -6.97 12.77 -8.48
N LYS A 123 -7.35 11.54 -8.18
CA LYS A 123 -6.73 10.35 -8.75
C LYS A 123 -7.80 9.47 -9.38
N SER A 124 -7.50 8.96 -10.56
CA SER A 124 -8.12 7.74 -11.04
C SER A 124 -7.25 6.60 -10.55
N GLU A 125 -7.68 5.87 -9.54
CA GLU A 125 -6.92 4.74 -9.02
C GLU A 125 -6.96 3.59 -10.01
N GLU A 126 -8.15 3.26 -10.51
CA GLU A 126 -8.36 2.29 -11.58
C GLU A 126 -9.43 2.79 -12.55
N PHE A 127 -9.25 2.54 -13.83
CA PHE A 127 -10.28 2.69 -14.86
C PHE A 127 -9.93 1.82 -16.06
N TYR A 128 -10.66 0.72 -16.23
CA TYR A 128 -10.40 -0.22 -17.31
C TYR A 128 -11.67 -0.86 -17.87
N ILE A 129 -11.54 -1.38 -19.08
CA ILE A 129 -12.57 -2.15 -19.77
C ILE A 129 -12.07 -3.58 -19.89
N THR A 130 -12.91 -4.56 -19.51
CA THR A 130 -12.68 -5.97 -19.69
C THR A 130 -13.55 -6.48 -20.85
N PHE A 131 -12.96 -7.18 -21.79
CA PHE A 131 -13.62 -7.98 -22.82
C PHE A 131 -13.41 -9.46 -22.50
N GLN A 132 -14.49 -10.17 -22.13
CA GLN A 132 -14.45 -11.57 -21.70
C GLN A 132 -15.41 -12.44 -22.51
N PRO A 133 -15.01 -12.86 -23.74
CA PRO A 133 -15.86 -13.69 -24.60
C PRO A 133 -16.01 -15.13 -24.10
N LEU A 134 -15.06 -15.60 -23.27
CA LEU A 134 -15.05 -16.94 -22.69
C LEU A 134 -14.65 -16.87 -21.22
N HIS A 135 -15.12 -17.78 -20.38
CA HIS A 135 -14.69 -17.88 -18.98
C HIS A 135 -13.16 -18.10 -18.82
N SER A 136 -12.52 -18.66 -19.84
CA SER A 136 -11.09 -18.96 -19.89
C SER A 136 -10.23 -17.88 -20.56
N PHE A 137 -10.86 -16.81 -21.08
CA PHE A 137 -10.15 -15.76 -21.80
C PHE A 137 -10.76 -14.38 -21.53
N ALA A 138 -9.96 -13.46 -21.04
CA ALA A 138 -10.32 -12.06 -20.84
C ALA A 138 -9.20 -11.14 -21.33
N VAL A 139 -9.56 -9.95 -21.77
CA VAL A 139 -8.63 -8.86 -22.12
C VAL A 139 -9.04 -7.62 -21.36
N ASP A 140 -8.08 -7.01 -20.66
CA ASP A 140 -8.26 -5.75 -19.94
C ASP A 140 -7.45 -4.65 -20.61
N ALA A 141 -8.07 -3.49 -20.77
CA ALA A 141 -7.42 -2.30 -21.33
C ALA A 141 -7.76 -1.08 -20.49
N GLY A 142 -6.74 -0.38 -19.97
CA GLY A 142 -6.90 0.82 -19.14
C GLY A 142 -5.96 0.84 -17.95
N LYS A 143 -6.32 1.64 -16.94
CA LYS A 143 -5.55 1.75 -15.69
C LYS A 143 -5.99 0.67 -14.71
N LYS A 144 -5.13 -0.31 -14.43
CA LYS A 144 -5.45 -1.50 -13.62
C LYS A 144 -4.32 -1.85 -12.66
N VAL A 145 -4.69 -2.29 -11.45
CA VAL A 145 -3.75 -2.86 -10.48
C VAL A 145 -3.49 -4.33 -10.82
N HIS A 146 -2.24 -4.66 -11.09
CA HIS A 146 -1.80 -6.05 -11.25
C HIS A 146 -1.37 -6.60 -9.89
N LYS A 147 -2.24 -7.42 -9.27
CA LYS A 147 -1.97 -8.04 -7.96
C LYS A 147 -1.02 -9.22 -8.10
N TRP A 148 0.26 -8.94 -8.33
CA TRP A 148 1.33 -9.92 -8.39
C TRP A 148 2.12 -9.92 -7.07
N GLY A 149 2.82 -11.04 -6.79
CA GLY A 149 3.51 -11.24 -5.52
C GLY A 149 2.62 -11.81 -4.42
N LYS A 150 3.21 -12.55 -3.50
CA LYS A 150 2.53 -13.24 -2.40
C LYS A 150 2.81 -12.63 -1.03
N GLY A 151 3.80 -11.75 -0.92
CA GLY A 151 4.16 -11.10 0.34
C GLY A 151 3.08 -10.14 0.83
N TYR A 152 2.92 -10.05 2.14
CA TYR A 152 1.93 -9.17 2.77
C TYR A 152 2.43 -7.73 2.83
N ALA A 153 3.64 -7.48 3.32
CA ALA A 153 4.23 -6.15 3.42
C ALA A 153 5.14 -5.83 2.23
N PHE A 154 6.01 -6.75 1.88
CA PHE A 154 6.91 -6.62 0.75
C PHE A 154 6.49 -7.60 -0.36
N SER A 155 6.68 -7.23 -1.61
CA SER A 155 6.37 -8.11 -2.75
C SER A 155 7.39 -7.85 -3.87
N PRO A 156 8.62 -8.35 -3.74
CA PRO A 156 9.65 -8.07 -4.73
C PRO A 156 9.33 -8.60 -6.13
N SER A 157 8.51 -9.64 -6.25
CA SER A 157 8.07 -10.20 -7.53
C SER A 157 6.90 -9.44 -8.17
N ALA A 158 6.33 -8.43 -7.50
CA ALA A 158 5.22 -7.62 -8.00
C ALA A 158 5.69 -6.58 -9.03
N LEU A 159 6.28 -7.04 -10.15
CA LEU A 159 6.99 -6.22 -11.14
C LEU A 159 6.12 -5.15 -11.83
N PHE A 160 4.79 -5.30 -11.81
CA PHE A 160 3.80 -4.40 -12.43
C PHE A 160 2.87 -3.77 -11.38
N ALA A 161 3.29 -3.70 -10.12
CA ALA A 161 2.53 -3.07 -9.05
C ALA A 161 3.34 -1.98 -8.35
N ARG A 162 2.64 -1.02 -7.74
CA ARG A 162 3.28 -0.05 -6.85
C ARG A 162 3.66 -0.73 -5.53
N PRO A 163 4.73 -0.27 -4.85
CA PRO A 163 5.06 -0.76 -3.51
C PRO A 163 3.92 -0.48 -2.53
N LYS A 164 3.69 -1.40 -1.60
CA LYS A 164 2.71 -1.25 -0.52
C LYS A 164 3.20 -0.27 0.54
N ASP A 165 2.29 0.35 1.29
CA ASP A 165 2.64 1.06 2.51
C ASP A 165 2.94 0.04 3.63
N LEU A 166 4.08 0.14 4.31
CA LEU A 166 4.44 -0.78 5.39
C LEU A 166 3.58 -0.59 6.64
N ASP A 167 3.07 0.63 6.86
CA ASP A 167 2.17 0.95 7.96
C ASP A 167 0.70 0.61 7.62
N ASP A 168 0.40 0.39 6.33
CA ASP A 168 -0.92 0.03 5.82
C ASP A 168 -0.85 -0.85 4.55
N PRO A 169 -0.34 -2.09 4.67
CA PRO A 169 -0.12 -2.96 3.52
C PRO A 169 -1.41 -3.44 2.84
N ASP A 170 -2.56 -3.22 3.47
CA ASP A 170 -3.88 -3.55 2.94
C ASP A 170 -4.52 -2.38 2.17
N ALA A 171 -3.90 -1.18 2.18
CA ALA A 171 -4.38 -0.01 1.44
C ALA A 171 -4.49 -0.28 -0.06
N THR A 172 -5.49 0.34 -0.68
CA THR A 172 -5.70 0.23 -2.13
C THR A 172 -4.55 0.88 -2.89
N LEU A 173 -3.99 0.14 -3.84
CA LEU A 173 -2.94 0.63 -4.72
C LEU A 173 -3.54 1.32 -5.95
N GLU A 174 -2.83 2.28 -6.47
CA GLU A 174 -3.12 2.88 -7.77
C GLU A 174 -2.55 2.00 -8.89
N GLY A 175 -3.33 1.75 -9.94
CA GLY A 175 -2.93 0.94 -11.08
C GLY A 175 -2.02 1.67 -12.07
N TYR A 176 -1.52 0.91 -13.04
CA TYR A 176 -0.83 1.43 -14.22
C TYR A 176 -1.69 1.26 -15.48
N TYR A 177 -1.56 2.18 -16.44
CA TYR A 177 -2.16 2.01 -17.76
C TYR A 177 -1.52 0.84 -18.48
N SER A 178 -2.32 -0.16 -18.83
CA SER A 178 -1.84 -1.38 -19.43
C SER A 178 -2.88 -2.01 -20.35
N LEU A 179 -2.42 -2.88 -21.25
CA LEU A 179 -3.21 -3.87 -21.96
C LEU A 179 -2.75 -5.23 -21.49
N SER A 180 -3.64 -6.02 -20.91
CA SER A 180 -3.35 -7.36 -20.45
C SER A 180 -4.39 -8.36 -20.95
N ALA A 181 -4.02 -9.63 -21.03
CA ALA A 181 -4.94 -10.70 -21.34
C ALA A 181 -4.75 -11.83 -20.33
N ASP A 182 -5.83 -12.47 -19.91
CA ASP A 182 -5.81 -13.64 -19.05
C ASP A 182 -6.27 -14.87 -19.85
N LEU A 183 -5.41 -15.88 -19.94
CA LEU A 183 -5.71 -17.19 -20.50
C LEU A 183 -5.62 -18.21 -19.39
N ILE A 184 -6.75 -18.79 -19.01
CA ILE A 184 -6.84 -19.72 -17.87
C ILE A 184 -7.29 -21.08 -18.37
N LYS A 185 -6.63 -22.14 -17.90
CA LYS A 185 -6.99 -23.50 -18.20
C LYS A 185 -6.91 -24.38 -16.96
N SER A 186 -8.00 -25.06 -16.65
CA SER A 186 -8.07 -26.06 -15.59
C SER A 186 -7.86 -27.46 -16.15
N TYR A 187 -7.26 -28.31 -15.33
CA TYR A 187 -6.92 -29.69 -15.65
C TYR A 187 -7.32 -30.62 -14.51
N GLU A 188 -7.49 -31.89 -14.81
CA GLU A 188 -7.58 -32.94 -13.81
C GLU A 188 -6.16 -33.49 -13.53
N GLY A 189 -5.83 -33.69 -12.27
CA GLY A 189 -4.53 -34.29 -11.88
C GLY A 189 -3.63 -33.36 -11.05
N ILE A 190 -2.31 -33.55 -11.15
CA ILE A 190 -1.33 -32.84 -10.33
C ILE A 190 -1.30 -31.35 -10.64
N LEU A 191 -1.29 -30.96 -11.90
CA LEU A 191 -1.48 -29.60 -12.34
C LEU A 191 -2.98 -29.32 -12.43
N GLN A 192 -3.52 -28.53 -11.52
CA GLN A 192 -4.95 -28.24 -11.45
C GLN A 192 -5.33 -27.02 -12.27
N THR A 193 -4.49 -25.98 -12.25
CA THR A 193 -4.72 -24.75 -13.02
C THR A 193 -3.41 -24.23 -13.61
N PHE A 194 -3.49 -23.79 -14.84
CA PHE A 194 -2.49 -22.98 -15.50
C PHE A 194 -3.11 -21.68 -15.96
N ALA A 195 -2.45 -20.54 -15.72
CA ALA A 195 -2.84 -19.28 -16.34
C ALA A 195 -1.62 -18.58 -16.94
N PHE A 196 -1.87 -17.84 -18.01
CA PHE A 196 -0.88 -17.01 -18.68
C PHE A 196 -1.44 -15.61 -18.87
N THR A 197 -0.75 -14.62 -18.29
CA THR A 197 -1.15 -13.21 -18.32
C THR A 197 -0.05 -12.36 -18.94
N PRO A 198 -0.02 -12.15 -20.27
CA PRO A 198 0.82 -11.17 -20.90
C PRO A 198 0.33 -9.76 -20.60
N VAL A 199 1.27 -8.81 -20.43
CA VAL A 199 1.03 -7.40 -20.13
C VAL A 199 1.86 -6.51 -21.04
N LEU A 200 1.24 -5.48 -21.61
CA LEU A 200 1.88 -4.38 -22.31
C LEU A 200 1.60 -3.09 -21.53
N MET A 201 2.65 -2.39 -21.13
CA MET A 201 2.54 -1.15 -20.36
C MET A 201 3.23 -0.01 -21.13
N PRO A 202 2.46 0.93 -21.71
CA PRO A 202 3.03 2.09 -22.36
C PRO A 202 3.58 3.08 -21.30
N VAL A 203 4.81 3.54 -21.50
CA VAL A 203 5.42 4.62 -20.74
C VAL A 203 5.59 5.80 -21.68
N SER A 204 5.10 6.97 -21.26
CA SER A 204 5.24 8.20 -22.00
C SER A 204 5.12 9.39 -21.03
N ARG A 205 5.28 10.60 -21.53
CA ARG A 205 5.09 11.81 -20.72
C ARG A 205 3.72 11.90 -20.02
N ASP A 206 2.69 11.32 -20.65
CA ASP A 206 1.29 11.43 -20.17
C ASP A 206 0.78 10.12 -19.53
N LEU A 207 1.48 9.00 -19.71
CA LEU A 207 1.08 7.68 -19.22
C LEU A 207 2.24 7.02 -18.48
N ASN A 208 2.01 6.62 -17.22
CA ASN A 208 2.98 5.89 -16.40
C ASN A 208 4.36 6.59 -16.31
N HIS A 209 4.40 7.94 -16.40
CA HIS A 209 5.62 8.73 -16.45
C HIS A 209 6.51 8.57 -15.21
N GLU A 210 5.93 8.15 -14.09
CA GLU A 210 6.63 7.88 -12.85
C GLU A 210 7.54 6.64 -12.91
N ILE A 211 7.33 5.75 -13.89
CA ILE A 211 8.12 4.54 -14.07
C ILE A 211 9.39 4.82 -14.85
N GLY A 212 9.32 5.66 -15.88
CA GLY A 212 10.46 5.94 -16.76
C GLY A 212 10.34 7.27 -17.47
N ALA A 213 11.49 7.85 -17.82
CA ALA A 213 11.58 9.18 -18.45
C ALA A 213 11.49 9.15 -19.97
N LYS A 214 11.56 7.99 -20.61
CA LYS A 214 11.58 7.83 -22.07
C LYS A 214 10.35 7.09 -22.55
N ASP A 215 9.86 7.49 -23.72
CA ASP A 215 8.75 6.82 -24.37
C ASP A 215 9.15 5.41 -24.78
N GLU A 216 8.44 4.41 -24.26
CA GLU A 216 8.64 2.98 -24.56
C GLU A 216 7.38 2.16 -24.28
N ILE A 217 7.42 0.90 -24.69
CA ILE A 217 6.43 -0.12 -24.28
C ILE A 217 7.17 -1.17 -23.45
N ILE A 218 6.82 -1.27 -22.18
CA ILE A 218 7.31 -2.32 -21.31
C ILE A 218 6.50 -3.59 -21.55
N TRP A 219 7.20 -4.69 -21.72
CA TRP A 219 6.61 -6.02 -21.93
C TRP A 219 6.74 -6.84 -20.66
N GLY A 220 5.68 -7.55 -20.32
CA GLY A 220 5.74 -8.49 -19.24
C GLY A 220 4.78 -9.64 -19.39
N ALA A 221 4.97 -10.64 -18.56
CA ALA A 221 4.01 -11.72 -18.43
C ALA A 221 4.12 -12.40 -17.08
N LYS A 222 3.01 -13.05 -16.70
CA LYS A 222 2.94 -13.96 -15.56
C LYS A 222 2.45 -15.32 -16.05
N PHE A 223 3.15 -16.37 -15.60
CA PHE A 223 2.73 -17.76 -15.69
C PHE A 223 2.38 -18.25 -14.30
N TYR A 224 1.11 -18.60 -14.10
CA TYR A 224 0.59 -19.14 -12.86
C TYR A 224 0.37 -20.62 -12.97
N PHE A 225 0.78 -21.34 -11.92
CA PHE A 225 0.58 -22.78 -11.78
C PHE A 225 -0.02 -23.06 -10.40
N PHE A 226 -1.15 -23.76 -10.37
CA PHE A 226 -1.67 -24.35 -9.15
C PHE A 226 -1.40 -25.85 -9.19
N THR A 227 -0.50 -26.30 -8.30
CA THR A 227 -0.02 -27.68 -8.29
C THR A 227 0.38 -28.10 -6.86
N PHE A 228 0.08 -29.31 -6.43
CA PHE A 228 0.35 -29.82 -5.08
C PHE A 228 -0.18 -28.90 -3.97
N ASP A 229 -1.39 -28.35 -4.14
CA ASP A 229 -1.99 -27.35 -3.24
C ASP A 229 -1.07 -26.14 -2.98
N THR A 230 -0.35 -25.73 -4.00
CA THR A 230 0.62 -24.62 -3.98
C THR A 230 0.37 -23.72 -5.18
N ASP A 231 0.24 -22.44 -4.93
CA ASP A 231 0.30 -21.39 -5.93
C ASP A 231 1.76 -21.11 -6.26
N ILE A 232 2.12 -21.08 -7.54
CA ILE A 232 3.47 -20.74 -8.01
C ILE A 232 3.33 -19.83 -9.21
N ASP A 233 3.97 -18.66 -9.16
CA ASP A 233 4.00 -17.70 -10.25
C ASP A 233 5.45 -17.52 -10.76
N PHE A 234 5.59 -17.39 -12.07
CA PHE A 234 6.81 -16.94 -12.75
C PHE A 234 6.49 -15.66 -13.52
N MET A 235 7.27 -14.63 -13.31
CA MET A 235 7.02 -13.30 -13.86
C MET A 235 8.27 -12.75 -14.52
N PHE A 236 8.08 -11.93 -15.55
CA PHE A 236 9.17 -11.17 -16.13
C PHE A 236 8.69 -9.81 -16.63
N LEU A 237 9.62 -8.87 -16.64
CA LEU A 237 9.49 -7.52 -17.17
C LEU A 237 10.69 -7.27 -18.08
N ILE A 238 10.42 -6.83 -19.30
CA ILE A 238 11.43 -6.50 -20.31
C ILE A 238 11.18 -5.07 -20.77
N SER A 239 12.21 -4.25 -20.70
CA SER A 239 12.21 -2.82 -21.06
C SER A 239 13.49 -2.50 -21.83
N GLU A 240 13.45 -1.45 -22.64
CA GLU A 240 14.64 -0.92 -23.34
C GLU A 240 15.40 0.09 -22.47
N ASN A 241 14.71 0.76 -21.55
CA ASN A 241 15.25 1.88 -20.78
C ASN A 241 15.25 1.65 -19.26
N MET A 242 14.65 0.56 -18.81
CA MET A 242 14.62 0.14 -17.40
C MET A 242 15.30 -1.21 -17.22
N ASP A 243 15.60 -1.55 -15.98
CA ASP A 243 16.24 -2.82 -15.64
C ASP A 243 15.30 -4.00 -15.90
N ASN A 244 15.75 -4.95 -16.72
CA ASN A 244 15.01 -6.18 -16.96
C ASN A 244 14.89 -6.99 -15.67
N SER A 245 13.68 -7.45 -15.36
CA SER A 245 13.40 -8.11 -14.09
C SER A 245 12.73 -9.46 -14.29
N PHE A 246 13.06 -10.41 -13.42
CA PHE A 246 12.48 -11.73 -13.36
C PHE A 246 12.03 -12.03 -11.93
N GLY A 247 10.81 -12.54 -11.76
CA GLY A 247 10.21 -12.86 -10.47
C GLY A 247 9.72 -14.30 -10.39
N ILE A 248 9.80 -14.88 -9.21
CA ILE A 248 9.16 -16.14 -8.84
C ILE A 248 8.53 -15.94 -7.47
N ASP A 249 7.29 -16.37 -7.31
CA ASP A 249 6.69 -16.45 -5.99
C ASP A 249 5.95 -17.78 -5.78
N PHE A 250 5.68 -18.07 -4.51
CA PHE A 250 4.84 -19.17 -4.12
C PHE A 250 4.04 -18.87 -2.85
N SER A 251 2.88 -19.52 -2.71
CA SER A 251 2.10 -19.57 -1.47
C SER A 251 1.53 -20.96 -1.29
N LYS A 252 1.62 -21.49 -0.06
CA LYS A 252 1.08 -22.80 0.30
C LYS A 252 0.48 -22.81 1.69
N ASN A 253 -0.76 -23.26 1.77
CA ASN A 253 -1.39 -23.60 3.04
C ASN A 253 -0.91 -24.99 3.50
N LEU A 254 -0.12 -25.04 4.59
CA LEU A 254 0.30 -26.31 5.21
C LEU A 254 -0.81 -26.91 6.09
N SER A 255 -1.71 -26.04 6.57
CA SER A 255 -2.95 -26.40 7.25
C SER A 255 -3.99 -25.28 7.04
N THR A 256 -5.20 -25.47 7.55
CA THR A 256 -6.24 -24.42 7.50
C THR A 256 -5.87 -23.13 8.25
N ALA A 257 -4.88 -23.21 9.15
CA ALA A 257 -4.45 -22.12 10.01
C ALA A 257 -3.02 -21.65 9.74
N PHE A 258 -2.24 -22.35 8.90
CA PHE A 258 -0.83 -22.05 8.69
C PHE A 258 -0.46 -22.04 7.21
N GLU A 259 0.06 -20.90 6.77
CA GLU A 259 0.52 -20.63 5.41
C GLU A 259 2.01 -20.29 5.41
N ILE A 260 2.70 -20.72 4.37
CA ILE A 260 4.05 -20.26 4.03
C ILE A 260 4.02 -19.60 2.66
N HIS A 261 4.78 -18.53 2.49
CA HIS A 261 4.90 -17.83 1.21
C HIS A 261 6.31 -17.31 1.01
N GLY A 262 6.65 -17.04 -0.23
CA GLY A 262 7.95 -16.45 -0.54
C GLY A 262 7.98 -15.88 -1.95
N ASP A 263 8.81 -14.86 -2.11
CA ASP A 263 9.04 -14.15 -3.36
C ASP A 263 10.54 -14.03 -3.61
N VAL A 264 10.95 -14.14 -4.86
CA VAL A 264 12.31 -13.83 -5.31
C VAL A 264 12.21 -12.97 -6.56
N ALA A 265 13.01 -11.91 -6.63
CA ALA A 265 13.15 -11.13 -7.84
C ALA A 265 14.62 -10.88 -8.18
N LEU A 266 14.93 -10.98 -9.48
CA LEU A 266 16.21 -10.61 -10.06
C LEU A 266 15.99 -9.33 -10.84
N VAL A 267 16.79 -8.29 -10.56
CA VAL A 267 16.82 -7.05 -11.32
C VAL A 267 18.19 -6.96 -11.98
N LYS A 268 18.22 -7.15 -13.29
CA LYS A 268 19.45 -7.24 -14.06
C LYS A 268 19.94 -5.84 -14.43
N ASP A 269 21.26 -5.64 -14.36
CA ASP A 269 21.94 -4.41 -14.77
C ASP A 269 21.45 -3.17 -13.96
N TYR A 270 21.04 -3.40 -12.68
CA TYR A 270 20.57 -2.35 -11.77
C TYR A 270 21.69 -1.32 -11.51
N ASN A 271 21.40 -0.06 -11.81
CA ASN A 271 22.34 1.03 -11.62
C ASN A 271 22.07 1.76 -10.29
N LYS A 272 22.92 1.51 -9.29
CA LYS A 272 22.83 2.08 -7.96
C LYS A 272 23.67 3.35 -7.84
N HIS A 273 23.04 4.44 -7.40
CA HIS A 273 23.71 5.68 -7.09
C HIS A 273 24.14 5.70 -5.62
N ILE A 274 25.44 5.84 -5.37
CA ILE A 274 26.02 5.89 -4.03
C ILE A 274 26.61 7.28 -3.80
N ILE A 275 26.26 7.88 -2.66
CA ILE A 275 26.71 9.22 -2.28
C ILE A 275 27.73 9.08 -1.16
N ASP A 276 28.93 9.67 -1.34
CA ASP A 276 29.93 9.72 -0.29
C ASP A 276 29.70 10.87 0.71
N GLN A 277 30.45 10.88 1.80
CA GLN A 277 30.33 11.88 2.85
C GLN A 277 30.65 13.33 2.38
N TYR A 278 31.20 13.51 1.18
CA TYR A 278 31.48 14.80 0.56
C TYR A 278 30.43 15.19 -0.49
N GLY A 279 29.45 14.34 -0.71
CA GLY A 279 28.38 14.54 -1.68
C GLY A 279 28.77 14.23 -3.12
N ASN A 280 29.84 13.44 -3.37
CA ASN A 280 30.11 12.93 -4.70
C ASN A 280 29.23 11.72 -4.98
N ILE A 281 28.74 11.63 -6.21
CA ILE A 281 27.92 10.51 -6.67
C ILE A 281 28.81 9.53 -7.41
N SER A 282 28.76 8.28 -7.07
CA SER A 282 29.30 7.16 -7.84
C SER A 282 28.18 6.22 -8.24
N GLU A 283 28.34 5.59 -9.39
CA GLU A 283 27.39 4.61 -9.94
C GLU A 283 28.00 3.21 -9.85
N SER A 284 27.17 2.24 -9.50
CA SER A 284 27.55 0.84 -9.44
C SER A 284 26.47 0.00 -10.12
N GLU A 285 26.85 -0.67 -11.21
CA GLU A 285 25.98 -1.56 -11.97
C GLU A 285 26.18 -3.02 -11.52
N TYR A 286 25.09 -3.71 -11.18
CA TYR A 286 25.11 -5.13 -10.79
C TYR A 286 23.73 -5.75 -10.92
N THR A 287 23.64 -7.09 -10.85
CA THR A 287 22.36 -7.79 -10.73
C THR A 287 21.92 -7.81 -9.27
N ALA A 288 20.79 -7.17 -8.98
CA ALA A 288 20.22 -7.17 -7.64
C ALA A 288 19.31 -8.39 -7.42
N TYR A 289 19.43 -9.00 -6.23
CA TYR A 289 18.65 -10.17 -5.80
C TYR A 289 17.78 -9.76 -4.62
N ASN A 290 16.47 -9.70 -4.84
CA ASN A 290 15.47 -9.44 -3.81
C ASN A 290 14.86 -10.77 -3.37
N PHE A 291 14.66 -10.95 -2.08
CA PHE A 291 14.17 -12.20 -1.52
C PHE A 291 13.25 -11.92 -0.33
N LEU A 292 12.10 -12.59 -0.30
CA LEU A 292 11.16 -12.57 0.82
C LEU A 292 10.81 -14.01 1.20
N LEU A 293 10.75 -14.28 2.49
CA LEU A 293 10.18 -15.49 3.06
C LEU A 293 9.29 -15.11 4.23
N GLY A 294 8.06 -15.62 4.22
CA GLY A 294 7.07 -15.29 5.21
C GLY A 294 6.22 -16.49 5.65
N VAL A 295 5.60 -16.30 6.79
CA VAL A 295 4.61 -17.23 7.36
C VAL A 295 3.40 -16.43 7.86
N ARG A 296 2.22 -17.04 7.73
CA ARG A 296 0.99 -16.56 8.35
C ARG A 296 0.40 -17.67 9.20
N TYR A 297 0.03 -17.32 10.43
CA TYR A 297 -0.61 -18.24 11.36
C TYR A 297 -1.86 -17.64 11.96
N LEU A 298 -2.97 -18.37 11.92
CA LEU A 298 -4.24 -18.03 12.55
C LEU A 298 -4.42 -18.92 13.80
N SER A 299 -4.48 -18.28 14.98
CA SER A 299 -4.72 -19.00 16.23
C SER A 299 -6.20 -19.39 16.42
N ASN A 300 -6.48 -20.27 17.39
CA ASN A 300 -7.86 -20.63 17.77
C ASN A 300 -8.65 -19.48 18.42
N GLN A 301 -8.00 -18.34 18.72
CA GLN A 301 -8.60 -17.13 19.30
C GLN A 301 -8.76 -16.03 18.24
N ASP A 302 -8.78 -16.42 16.96
CA ASP A 302 -8.88 -15.51 15.80
C ASP A 302 -7.79 -14.41 15.78
N THR A 303 -6.61 -14.74 16.33
CA THR A 303 -5.43 -13.89 16.22
C THR A 303 -4.61 -14.32 15.02
N THR A 304 -4.39 -13.41 14.10
CA THR A 304 -3.53 -13.59 12.93
C THR A 304 -2.13 -13.04 13.22
N TYR A 305 -1.12 -13.87 12.95
CA TYR A 305 0.28 -13.50 13.00
C TYR A 305 0.86 -13.60 11.59
N ILE A 306 1.53 -12.55 11.11
CA ILE A 306 2.26 -12.53 9.85
C ILE A 306 3.69 -12.12 10.17
N LEU A 307 4.65 -12.96 9.79
CA LEU A 307 6.08 -12.68 9.96
C LEU A 307 6.76 -12.83 8.61
N GLU A 308 7.48 -11.79 8.17
CA GLU A 308 8.25 -11.78 6.92
C GLU A 308 9.68 -11.34 7.19
N TYR A 309 10.64 -12.04 6.58
CA TYR A 309 12.00 -11.56 6.37
C TYR A 309 12.13 -11.09 4.93
N TYR A 310 12.61 -9.88 4.73
CA TYR A 310 12.84 -9.30 3.41
C TYR A 310 14.29 -8.86 3.25
N ARG A 311 14.91 -9.30 2.15
CA ARG A 311 16.19 -8.82 1.67
C ARG A 311 16.01 -8.00 0.40
N ASN A 312 16.36 -6.73 0.47
CA ASN A 312 16.40 -5.79 -0.63
C ASN A 312 17.79 -5.76 -1.25
N GLY A 313 17.98 -6.42 -2.39
CA GLY A 313 19.26 -6.42 -3.12
C GLY A 313 19.64 -5.05 -3.70
N GLN A 314 18.66 -4.16 -3.88
CA GLN A 314 18.86 -2.79 -4.37
C GLN A 314 19.16 -1.80 -3.23
N GLY A 315 18.92 -2.21 -1.98
CA GLY A 315 19.07 -1.38 -0.79
C GLY A 315 20.51 -0.99 -0.49
N TYR A 316 20.67 0.01 0.35
CA TYR A 316 21.95 0.54 0.79
C TYR A 316 22.53 -0.26 1.96
N SER A 317 23.85 -0.33 2.05
CA SER A 317 24.52 -0.80 3.27
C SER A 317 24.48 0.29 4.34
N THR A 318 24.77 -0.07 5.59
CA THR A 318 24.89 0.88 6.69
C THR A 318 25.88 2.00 6.35
N GLU A 319 27.06 1.68 5.86
CA GLU A 319 28.09 2.66 5.50
C GLU A 319 27.61 3.59 4.37
N GLU A 320 26.95 3.08 3.33
CA GLU A 320 26.45 3.89 2.21
C GLU A 320 25.36 4.87 2.68
N TYR A 321 24.48 4.45 3.59
CA TYR A 321 23.44 5.31 4.13
C TYR A 321 23.99 6.32 5.13
N GLU A 322 24.88 5.92 6.02
CA GLU A 322 25.61 6.81 6.95
C GLU A 322 26.40 7.88 6.22
N ASN A 323 27.05 7.56 5.09
CA ASN A 323 27.75 8.54 4.26
C ASN A 323 26.81 9.62 3.73
N TYR A 324 25.62 9.25 3.25
CA TYR A 324 24.62 10.22 2.82
C TYR A 324 24.15 11.11 3.98
N LEU A 325 23.87 10.54 5.15
CA LEU A 325 23.47 11.29 6.34
C LEU A 325 24.60 12.21 6.83
N THR A 326 25.85 11.76 6.78
CA THR A 326 27.04 12.59 7.09
C THR A 326 27.19 13.77 6.13
N PHE A 327 26.87 13.58 4.86
CA PHE A 327 26.84 14.69 3.90
C PHE A 327 25.74 15.71 4.25
N ILE A 328 24.55 15.26 4.68
CA ILE A 328 23.49 16.16 5.17
C ILE A 328 23.96 16.96 6.39
N GLU A 329 24.54 16.28 7.39
CA GLU A 329 25.05 16.87 8.61
C GLU A 329 26.11 17.97 8.30
N SER A 330 27.11 17.62 7.50
CA SER A 330 28.15 18.57 7.06
C SER A 330 27.57 19.77 6.31
N GLY A 331 26.56 19.53 5.46
CA GLY A 331 25.85 20.59 4.74
C GLY A 331 25.06 21.52 5.65
N TYR A 332 24.47 20.97 6.70
CA TYR A 332 23.75 21.75 7.71
C TYR A 332 24.71 22.59 8.58
N ASP A 333 25.86 22.04 9.02
CA ASP A 333 26.88 22.75 9.78
C ASP A 333 27.46 23.88 8.94
N GLN A 334 27.71 23.66 7.64
CA GLN A 334 28.12 24.71 6.72
C GLN A 334 27.06 25.81 6.61
N TYR A 335 25.78 25.47 6.56
CA TYR A 335 24.71 26.46 6.57
C TYR A 335 24.68 27.29 7.85
N LEU A 336 24.85 26.68 9.02
CA LEU A 336 24.90 27.39 10.29
C LEU A 336 26.07 28.35 10.38
N SER A 337 27.27 27.98 9.89
CA SER A 337 28.47 28.76 9.98
C SER A 337 28.64 29.86 8.92
N THR A 338 28.12 29.60 7.71
CA THR A 338 28.38 30.50 6.53
C THR A 338 27.09 31.05 5.90
N SER A 339 25.90 30.59 6.35
CA SER A 339 24.59 30.82 5.72
C SER A 339 24.48 30.29 4.27
N SER A 340 25.42 29.45 3.82
CA SER A 340 25.42 28.85 2.50
C SER A 340 24.50 27.62 2.48
N LYS A 341 23.46 27.63 1.61
CA LYS A 341 22.51 26.52 1.42
C LYS A 341 22.96 25.51 0.34
N ALA A 342 24.14 25.71 -0.28
CA ALA A 342 24.52 24.95 -1.47
C ALA A 342 24.62 23.45 -1.22
N ALA A 343 25.28 22.98 -0.15
CA ALA A 343 25.43 21.56 0.16
C ALA A 343 24.11 20.93 0.57
N ILE A 344 23.31 21.62 1.40
CA ILE A 344 22.02 21.10 1.85
C ILE A 344 20.99 21.03 0.70
N LEU A 345 20.99 21.98 -0.23
CA LEU A 345 20.14 21.91 -1.42
C LEU A 345 20.58 20.77 -2.35
N LYS A 346 21.88 20.53 -2.48
CA LYS A 346 22.42 19.39 -3.21
C LYS A 346 21.97 18.08 -2.58
N SER A 347 22.01 17.94 -1.25
CA SER A 347 21.55 16.73 -0.57
C SER A 347 20.03 16.49 -0.75
N LYS A 348 19.21 17.56 -0.85
CA LYS A 348 17.77 17.43 -1.16
C LYS A 348 17.53 16.84 -2.55
N THR A 349 18.28 17.23 -3.56
CA THR A 349 18.14 16.65 -4.92
C THR A 349 18.55 15.19 -4.94
N MET A 350 19.48 14.78 -4.07
CA MET A 350 19.94 13.40 -3.95
C MET A 350 19.00 12.52 -3.11
N ALA A 351 18.08 13.10 -2.34
CA ALA A 351 17.13 12.37 -1.50
C ALA A 351 16.26 11.39 -2.31
N ASN A 352 16.00 11.65 -3.59
CA ASN A 352 15.24 10.77 -4.46
C ASN A 352 15.87 9.38 -4.62
N TYR A 353 17.20 9.24 -4.51
CA TYR A 353 17.88 7.94 -4.57
C TYR A 353 17.56 7.08 -3.33
N TYR A 354 17.25 7.71 -2.20
CA TYR A 354 16.94 7.07 -0.92
C TYR A 354 15.43 7.02 -0.61
N ASN A 355 14.59 7.48 -1.54
CA ASN A 355 13.13 7.45 -1.40
C ASN A 355 12.57 6.09 -1.86
N GLN A 356 12.86 5.03 -1.12
CA GLN A 356 12.41 3.67 -1.35
C GLN A 356 11.60 3.20 -0.14
N GLN A 357 10.69 2.24 -0.34
CA GLN A 357 9.93 1.59 0.72
C GLN A 357 10.87 0.98 1.78
N ALA A 358 11.92 0.31 1.34
CA ALA A 358 12.98 -0.27 2.15
C ALA A 358 14.32 0.33 1.67
N VAL A 359 14.87 1.26 2.42
CA VAL A 359 16.10 1.98 2.02
C VAL A 359 17.33 1.10 2.15
N MET A 360 17.38 0.24 3.18
CA MET A 360 18.50 -0.66 3.46
C MET A 360 18.23 -2.09 2.96
N LYS A 361 19.09 -3.04 3.35
CA LYS A 361 19.08 -4.37 2.74
C LYS A 361 18.18 -5.38 3.42
N ASP A 362 18.13 -5.41 4.76
CA ASP A 362 17.55 -6.54 5.49
C ASP A 362 16.52 -6.07 6.50
N TYR A 363 15.28 -6.59 6.41
CA TYR A 363 14.16 -6.21 7.26
C TYR A 363 13.43 -7.42 7.81
N LEU A 364 12.89 -7.25 9.02
CA LEU A 364 11.85 -8.12 9.58
C LEU A 364 10.55 -7.32 9.67
N TYR A 365 9.46 -7.91 9.25
CA TYR A 365 8.12 -7.39 9.38
C TYR A 365 7.28 -8.36 10.22
N LEU A 366 6.56 -7.84 11.22
CA LEU A 366 5.62 -8.58 12.04
C LEU A 366 4.31 -7.83 12.13
N LYS A 367 3.20 -8.45 11.72
CA LYS A 367 1.84 -7.95 11.95
C LYS A 367 1.09 -8.93 12.83
N ILE A 368 0.48 -8.43 13.89
CA ILE A 368 -0.40 -9.20 14.77
C ILE A 368 -1.73 -8.47 14.80
N SER A 369 -2.83 -9.17 14.56
CA SER A 369 -4.18 -8.62 14.66
C SER A 369 -5.11 -9.67 15.23
N GLN A 370 -6.08 -9.26 16.03
CA GLN A 370 -7.08 -10.15 16.60
C GLN A 370 -8.48 -9.69 16.21
N LYS A 371 -9.27 -10.60 15.68
CA LYS A 371 -10.65 -10.32 15.32
C LYS A 371 -11.56 -10.51 16.55
N ASP A 372 -12.47 -9.56 16.76
CA ASP A 372 -13.55 -9.59 17.75
C ASP A 372 -13.12 -9.96 19.19
N PRO A 373 -11.96 -9.45 19.73
CA PRO A 373 -11.57 -9.77 21.10
C PRO A 373 -12.59 -9.25 22.10
N PHE A 374 -12.68 -9.93 23.26
CA PHE A 374 -13.62 -9.60 24.34
C PHE A 374 -15.11 -9.65 23.94
N ASP A 375 -15.46 -10.42 22.89
CA ASP A 375 -16.81 -10.53 22.31
C ASP A 375 -17.34 -9.18 21.77
N ILE A 376 -16.44 -8.24 21.43
CA ILE A 376 -16.80 -6.98 20.77
C ILE A 376 -16.76 -7.22 19.27
N LEU A 377 -17.94 -7.36 18.66
CA LEU A 377 -18.07 -7.61 17.22
C LEU A 377 -17.50 -6.45 16.38
N TYR A 378 -16.79 -6.81 15.31
CA TYR A 378 -16.17 -5.87 14.37
C TYR A 378 -15.10 -4.95 14.98
N PHE A 379 -14.54 -5.36 16.12
CA PHE A 379 -13.39 -4.70 16.73
C PHE A 379 -12.12 -5.49 16.40
N VAL A 380 -11.13 -4.83 15.81
CA VAL A 380 -9.86 -5.45 15.38
C VAL A 380 -8.68 -4.61 15.85
N PRO A 381 -8.15 -4.86 17.06
CA PRO A 381 -6.87 -4.29 17.45
C PRO A 381 -5.72 -5.05 16.77
N GLY A 382 -4.62 -4.34 16.52
CA GLY A 382 -3.42 -4.93 15.95
C GLY A 382 -2.18 -4.08 16.20
N ILE A 383 -1.05 -4.64 15.81
CA ILE A 383 0.24 -3.98 15.85
C ILE A 383 1.07 -4.40 14.64
N ILE A 384 1.74 -3.45 14.04
CA ILE A 384 2.73 -3.65 12.99
C ILE A 384 4.10 -3.28 13.55
N PHE A 385 5.09 -4.10 13.27
CA PHE A 385 6.47 -3.89 13.66
C PHE A 385 7.37 -4.11 12.45
N VAL A 386 8.16 -3.11 12.09
CA VAL A 386 9.18 -3.17 11.04
C VAL A 386 10.54 -2.94 11.68
N TYR A 387 11.45 -3.87 11.50
CA TYR A 387 12.79 -3.80 12.07
C TYR A 387 13.86 -3.86 10.98
N ASN A 388 14.69 -2.83 10.92
CA ASN A 388 15.85 -2.80 10.05
C ASN A 388 17.01 -3.54 10.72
N LEU A 389 17.40 -4.68 10.15
CA LEU A 389 18.47 -5.54 10.69
C LEU A 389 19.87 -4.95 10.48
N ASN A 390 20.03 -3.98 9.55
CA ASN A 390 21.33 -3.41 9.21
C ASN A 390 21.78 -2.36 10.23
N ASP A 391 20.87 -1.50 10.68
CA ASP A 391 21.16 -0.39 11.59
C ASP A 391 20.44 -0.47 12.94
N GLN A 392 19.65 -1.54 13.15
CA GLN A 392 18.91 -1.82 14.38
C GLN A 392 17.87 -0.76 14.74
N SER A 393 17.36 -0.03 13.74
CA SER A 393 16.24 0.89 13.91
C SER A 393 14.90 0.20 13.64
N ALA A 394 13.79 0.78 14.10
CA ALA A 394 12.48 0.16 14.02
C ALA A 394 11.33 1.17 13.89
N SER A 395 10.23 0.71 13.28
CA SER A 395 8.91 1.33 13.37
C SER A 395 7.95 0.40 14.12
N ILE A 396 7.12 0.94 15.01
CA ILE A 396 6.06 0.23 15.72
C ILE A 396 4.76 0.99 15.52
N THR A 397 3.76 0.33 14.93
CA THR A 397 2.47 0.95 14.60
C THR A 397 1.32 0.13 15.22
N PRO A 398 0.96 0.37 16.51
CA PRO A 398 -0.30 -0.12 17.05
C PRO A 398 -1.48 0.56 16.37
N TYR A 399 -2.53 -0.20 16.11
CA TYR A 399 -3.77 0.28 15.53
C TYR A 399 -4.99 -0.44 16.10
N MET A 400 -6.15 0.16 15.97
CA MET A 400 -7.42 -0.49 16.22
C MET A 400 -8.46 0.02 15.24
N THR A 401 -9.22 -0.90 14.68
CA THR A 401 -10.35 -0.63 13.80
C THR A 401 -11.63 -1.10 14.46
N TYR A 402 -12.69 -0.30 14.40
CA TYR A 402 -13.98 -0.64 14.95
C TYR A 402 -15.09 -0.20 14.01
N SER A 403 -15.96 -1.15 13.63
CA SER A 403 -17.13 -0.87 12.78
C SER A 403 -18.43 -1.03 13.56
N PRO A 404 -18.87 0.00 14.32
CA PRO A 404 -20.07 -0.05 15.15
C PRO A 404 -21.36 -0.20 14.34
N LEU A 405 -21.34 0.19 13.07
CA LEU A 405 -22.42 0.08 12.11
C LEU A 405 -21.90 -0.53 10.81
N THR A 406 -22.77 -1.13 10.03
CA THR A 406 -22.41 -1.78 8.74
C THR A 406 -21.78 -0.81 7.73
N ASN A 407 -22.06 0.47 7.88
CA ASN A 407 -21.61 1.53 6.97
C ASN A 407 -20.70 2.56 7.64
N LEU A 408 -20.17 2.29 8.84
CA LEU A 408 -19.27 3.20 9.55
C LEU A 408 -18.08 2.43 10.11
N THR A 409 -16.88 2.87 9.77
CA THR A 409 -15.62 2.37 10.33
C THR A 409 -14.86 3.51 11.00
N LEU A 410 -14.37 3.24 12.19
CA LEU A 410 -13.50 4.12 12.97
C LEU A 410 -12.13 3.45 13.09
N GLU A 411 -11.06 4.20 12.89
CA GLU A 411 -9.70 3.70 13.09
C GLU A 411 -8.87 4.70 13.91
N ILE A 412 -8.04 4.16 14.78
CA ILE A 412 -6.93 4.87 15.40
C ILE A 412 -5.65 4.10 15.09
N LYS A 413 -4.64 4.81 14.59
CA LYS A 413 -3.32 4.28 14.26
C LYS A 413 -2.26 5.21 14.85
N THR A 414 -1.23 4.63 15.49
CA THR A 414 -0.15 5.42 16.08
C THR A 414 1.19 4.82 15.68
N GLY A 415 1.99 5.57 14.92
CA GLY A 415 3.34 5.17 14.52
C GLY A 415 4.38 5.75 15.46
N PHE A 416 5.32 4.92 15.94
CA PHE A 416 6.50 5.32 16.71
C PHE A 416 7.75 4.87 15.99
N LEU A 417 8.74 5.75 15.85
CA LEU A 417 10.01 5.44 15.22
C LEU A 417 11.12 5.39 16.27
N PHE A 418 11.96 4.38 16.18
CA PHE A 418 13.06 4.12 17.10
C PHE A 418 14.35 3.91 16.32
N GLY A 419 15.39 4.61 16.71
CA GLY A 419 16.73 4.48 16.13
C GLY A 419 17.71 5.39 16.84
N GLY A 420 18.99 5.11 16.68
CA GLY A 420 20.07 6.01 17.08
C GLY A 420 20.41 7.01 15.97
N ASP A 421 21.46 7.77 16.19
CA ASP A 421 22.00 8.70 15.20
C ASP A 421 22.41 7.92 13.93
N LYS A 422 22.14 8.54 12.77
CA LYS A 422 22.45 8.01 11.44
C LYS A 422 21.80 6.66 11.10
N THR A 423 20.65 6.34 11.73
CA THR A 423 19.85 5.19 11.37
C THR A 423 18.63 5.58 10.54
N GLU A 424 18.04 4.61 9.81
CA GLU A 424 16.91 4.87 8.93
C GLU A 424 15.72 5.48 9.67
N TYR A 425 15.27 4.86 10.76
CA TYR A 425 14.11 5.34 11.51
C TYR A 425 14.47 6.43 12.53
N GLY A 426 15.73 6.52 12.99
CA GLY A 426 16.19 7.56 13.91
C GLY A 426 16.29 8.95 13.27
N GLU A 427 16.54 9.00 11.96
CA GLU A 427 16.71 10.27 11.24
C GLU A 427 15.48 10.74 10.46
N LYS A 428 14.32 10.06 10.63
CA LYS A 428 13.07 10.50 10.02
C LYS A 428 12.58 11.82 10.63
N ILE A 429 11.85 12.59 9.83
CA ILE A 429 11.32 13.92 10.21
C ILE A 429 10.42 13.85 11.45
N ASN A 430 9.60 12.79 11.55
CA ASN A 430 8.68 12.57 12.65
C ASN A 430 9.20 11.43 13.52
N LYS A 431 9.24 11.60 14.84
CA LYS A 431 9.48 10.51 15.79
C LYS A 431 8.21 9.74 16.17
N ALA A 432 7.03 10.39 16.00
CA ALA A 432 5.75 9.73 16.17
C ALA A 432 4.66 10.38 15.30
N LYS A 433 3.62 9.59 15.01
CA LYS A 433 2.44 10.00 14.25
C LYS A 433 1.20 9.38 14.88
N ILE A 434 0.13 10.14 15.06
CA ILE A 434 -1.18 9.67 15.53
C ILE A 434 -2.19 9.99 14.43
N GLU A 435 -2.94 9.00 14.00
CA GLU A 435 -3.98 9.12 12.97
C GLU A 435 -5.31 8.66 13.56
N LEU A 436 -6.34 9.46 13.36
CA LEU A 436 -7.72 9.16 13.72
C LEU A 436 -8.52 9.25 12.43
N SER A 437 -9.16 8.18 12.01
CA SER A 437 -10.01 8.20 10.83
C SER A 437 -11.44 7.73 11.12
N MET A 438 -12.34 8.26 10.31
CA MET A 438 -13.74 7.88 10.27
C MET A 438 -14.16 7.76 8.81
N GLN A 439 -14.58 6.58 8.41
CA GLN A 439 -14.99 6.25 7.05
C GLN A 439 -16.47 5.83 7.04
N TYR A 440 -17.24 6.44 6.14
CA TYR A 440 -18.66 6.15 5.96
C TYR A 440 -18.94 5.69 4.54
N TYR A 441 -19.63 4.56 4.41
CA TYR A 441 -19.95 3.90 3.14
C TYR A 441 -21.41 4.14 2.77
N PHE A 442 -21.68 4.36 1.45
CA PHE A 442 -23.00 4.63 0.87
C PHE A 442 -23.51 3.48 0.04
#